data_d6f602870ea27381df45fe79a49a8071
#
_entry.id   d6f602870ea27381df45fe79a49a8071
#
_cell.length_a   1.000
_cell.length_b   1.000
_cell.length_c   1.000
_cell.angle_alpha   90.00
_cell.angle_beta   90.00
_cell.angle_gamma   90.00
#
_symmetry.space_group_name_H-M   'P 1'
#
loop_
_entity.id
_entity.type
_entity.pdbx_description
1 polymer ?
#
loop_
_entity_poly.entity_id
_entity_poly.type
_entity_poly.pdbx_seq_one_letter_code
_entity_poly.pdbx_strand_id
1 'polypeptide(L)'
;MAEILTGGTRPRCFLFYPRGLSLAQGRTPTTIIDMATIGIIGAGHIGSQVARLAVGSGYDVVICNSRGPETLSDLIKELGPRAKASTPEGAAKAGDLVVVTIPLKSYRSVPVEPLAGKIVIDTNNYYPQRDGSIAELDNESTTTSELLQAHLPKAKVVKAFNHIYAAELTTHGQTAGSRNRRALVIAGDDAAAKERVRHLIDQFGFDVVDAGKLSESWRIQRDTPGYGPRRTAEELRRDLAAAKRYRDMR
;
A
#
# COMPACT_ATOMS: atom_id res chain seq x y z
N MET A 1 -21.76 -35.13 -78.29
CA MET A 1 -23.17 -35.18 -78.72
C MET A 1 -24.07 -34.85 -77.53
N ALA A 2 -24.67 -33.71 -77.64
CA ALA A 2 -26.04 -33.31 -77.29
C ALA A 2 -26.45 -33.56 -75.86
N GLU A 3 -26.64 -32.50 -75.10
CA GLU A 3 -27.89 -31.69 -74.90
C GLU A 3 -28.97 -32.51 -74.17
N ILE A 4 -29.59 -32.02 -73.07
CA ILE A 4 -30.60 -30.96 -73.05
C ILE A 4 -30.99 -30.66 -71.58
N LEU A 5 -31.23 -29.42 -71.33
CA LEU A 5 -31.91 -28.65 -70.24
C LEU A 5 -33.20 -29.28 -69.69
N THR A 6 -33.48 -29.04 -68.39
CA THR A 6 -34.72 -28.48 -67.79
C THR A 6 -34.52 -28.46 -66.27
N GLY A 7 -34.57 -27.41 -65.52
CA GLY A 7 -35.73 -26.55 -65.32
C GLY A 7 -36.46 -27.00 -64.02
N GLY A 8 -36.04 -26.59 -62.86
CA GLY A 8 -36.73 -26.87 -61.59
C GLY A 8 -36.49 -25.83 -60.53
N THR A 9 -37.52 -25.06 -60.35
CA THR A 9 -37.72 -23.99 -59.38
C THR A 9 -37.40 -24.40 -57.92
N ARG A 10 -36.55 -23.66 -57.27
CA ARG A 10 -36.29 -23.79 -55.84
C ARG A 10 -37.32 -23.00 -55.02
N PRO A 11 -37.91 -23.57 -53.96
CA PRO A 11 -38.68 -22.78 -53.02
C PRO A 11 -37.75 -21.96 -52.09
N ARG A 12 -38.05 -20.67 -51.96
CA ARG A 12 -37.42 -19.78 -51.00
C ARG A 12 -37.88 -20.15 -49.59
N CYS A 13 -37.01 -20.73 -48.80
CA CYS A 13 -37.14 -20.73 -47.34
C CYS A 13 -36.81 -19.37 -46.78
N PHE A 14 -37.84 -18.67 -46.29
CA PHE A 14 -37.68 -17.52 -45.42
C PHE A 14 -37.23 -18.01 -44.05
N LEU A 15 -35.97 -17.85 -43.73
CA LEU A 15 -35.47 -17.94 -42.36
C LEU A 15 -35.75 -16.65 -41.65
N PHE A 16 -36.73 -16.69 -40.74
CA PHE A 16 -36.95 -15.65 -39.73
C PHE A 16 -35.77 -15.65 -38.77
N TYR A 17 -34.96 -14.62 -38.83
CA TYR A 17 -34.02 -14.26 -37.74
C TYR A 17 -34.79 -13.51 -36.68
N PRO A 18 -34.85 -13.96 -35.44
CA PRO A 18 -35.36 -13.12 -34.37
C PRO A 18 -34.30 -12.04 -34.09
N ARG A 19 -34.69 -10.78 -34.27
CA ARG A 19 -33.97 -9.61 -33.79
C ARG A 19 -33.92 -9.60 -32.26
N GLY A 20 -32.72 -9.41 -31.71
CA GLY A 20 -32.58 -8.77 -30.41
C GLY A 20 -32.22 -9.71 -29.27
N LEU A 21 -30.99 -10.17 -29.22
CA LEU A 21 -30.28 -10.31 -27.96
C LEU A 21 -28.99 -9.47 -28.09
N SER A 22 -29.09 -8.23 -27.66
CA SER A 22 -27.96 -7.41 -27.33
C SER A 22 -27.18 -8.15 -26.26
N LEU A 23 -26.08 -8.76 -26.63
CA LEU A 23 -25.04 -9.15 -25.69
C LEU A 23 -24.59 -7.86 -25.01
N ALA A 24 -25.14 -7.58 -23.85
CA ALA A 24 -24.54 -6.68 -22.90
C ALA A 24 -23.10 -7.17 -22.73
N GLN A 25 -22.17 -6.52 -23.41
CA GLN A 25 -20.76 -6.63 -23.12
C GLN A 25 -20.63 -6.35 -21.62
N GLY A 26 -20.43 -7.42 -20.85
CA GLY A 26 -20.03 -7.33 -19.48
C GLY A 26 -18.79 -6.46 -19.44
N ARG A 27 -18.98 -5.17 -19.17
CA ARG A 27 -17.91 -4.36 -18.62
C ARG A 27 -17.48 -5.09 -17.37
N THR A 28 -16.36 -5.82 -17.45
CA THR A 28 -15.53 -6.05 -16.28
C THR A 28 -15.49 -4.70 -15.58
N PRO A 29 -15.78 -4.61 -14.28
CA PRO A 29 -15.56 -3.38 -13.56
C PRO A 29 -14.05 -3.13 -13.72
N THR A 30 -13.69 -2.28 -14.67
CA THR A 30 -12.44 -1.55 -14.61
C THR A 30 -12.55 -0.87 -13.28
N THR A 31 -11.89 -1.43 -12.28
CA THR A 31 -11.72 -0.77 -10.99
C THR A 31 -11.19 0.59 -11.36
N ILE A 32 -12.04 1.57 -11.27
CA ILE A 32 -11.67 2.97 -11.37
C ILE A 32 -10.70 3.13 -10.20
N ILE A 33 -9.41 3.03 -10.50
CA ILE A 33 -8.41 3.74 -9.75
C ILE A 33 -8.69 5.17 -10.15
N ASP A 34 -9.74 5.69 -9.55
CA ASP A 34 -9.98 7.12 -9.54
C ASP A 34 -8.66 7.68 -9.05
N MET A 35 -8.04 8.56 -9.82
CA MET A 35 -6.65 9.02 -9.66
C MET A 35 -6.40 9.47 -8.23
N ALA A 36 -6.29 8.47 -7.33
CA ALA A 36 -6.15 8.69 -5.91
C ALA A 36 -4.77 9.32 -5.66
N THR A 37 -4.74 10.34 -4.85
CA THR A 37 -3.51 10.98 -4.42
C THR A 37 -2.97 10.27 -3.18
N ILE A 38 -1.69 9.94 -3.19
CA ILE A 38 -0.97 9.47 -2.01
C ILE A 38 -0.19 10.62 -1.41
N GLY A 39 -0.58 11.03 -0.21
CA GLY A 39 0.18 11.96 0.62
C GLY A 39 1.34 11.22 1.30
N ILE A 40 2.54 11.78 1.29
CA ILE A 40 3.71 11.16 1.94
C ILE A 40 4.35 12.16 2.90
N ILE A 41 4.27 11.87 4.19
CA ILE A 41 4.89 12.67 5.24
C ILE A 41 6.23 12.03 5.59
N GLY A 42 7.30 12.58 5.01
CA GLY A 42 8.67 12.09 5.14
C GLY A 42 9.24 11.59 3.80
N ALA A 43 10.17 12.34 3.23
CA ALA A 43 10.87 12.00 1.98
C ALA A 43 12.25 11.35 2.26
N GLY A 44 12.31 10.49 3.27
CA GLY A 44 13.50 9.68 3.57
C GLY A 44 13.62 8.45 2.68
N HIS A 45 14.45 7.46 3.12
CA HIS A 45 14.70 6.25 2.34
C HIS A 45 13.42 5.49 1.95
N ILE A 46 12.52 5.26 2.89
CA ILE A 46 11.25 4.55 2.60
C ILE A 46 10.29 5.44 1.80
N GLY A 47 10.09 6.69 2.23
CA GLY A 47 9.11 7.59 1.60
C GLY A 47 9.41 7.87 0.13
N SER A 48 10.67 8.05 -0.24
CA SER A 48 11.07 8.24 -1.64
C SER A 48 10.82 6.99 -2.50
N GLN A 49 11.03 5.78 -1.95
CA GLN A 49 10.75 4.55 -2.68
C GLN A 49 9.24 4.29 -2.83
N VAL A 50 8.47 4.57 -1.78
CA VAL A 50 6.99 4.51 -1.86
C VAL A 50 6.47 5.51 -2.90
N ALA A 51 7.05 6.72 -2.97
CA ALA A 51 6.70 7.71 -3.99
C ALA A 51 6.95 7.19 -5.41
N ARG A 52 8.11 6.54 -5.66
CA ARG A 52 8.44 5.91 -6.96
C ARG A 52 7.44 4.82 -7.33
N LEU A 53 7.12 3.93 -6.40
CA LEU A 53 6.12 2.89 -6.62
C LEU A 53 4.73 3.46 -6.90
N ALA A 54 4.33 4.48 -6.14
CA ALA A 54 3.03 5.13 -6.30
C ALA A 54 2.91 5.77 -7.69
N VAL A 55 3.89 6.58 -8.10
CA VAL A 55 3.90 7.20 -9.43
C VAL A 55 3.95 6.13 -10.53
N GLY A 56 4.80 5.11 -10.38
CA GLY A 56 4.90 3.99 -11.32
C GLY A 56 3.62 3.17 -11.44
N SER A 57 2.78 3.18 -10.40
CA SER A 57 1.46 2.53 -10.37
C SER A 57 0.31 3.48 -10.80
N GLY A 58 0.63 4.71 -11.22
CA GLY A 58 -0.34 5.66 -11.76
C GLY A 58 -1.00 6.59 -10.74
N TYR A 59 -0.56 6.60 -9.48
CA TYR A 59 -1.04 7.53 -8.47
C TYR A 59 -0.41 8.92 -8.62
N ASP A 60 -1.14 9.94 -8.20
CA ASP A 60 -0.56 11.24 -7.92
C ASP A 60 0.07 11.25 -6.53
N VAL A 61 1.18 11.96 -6.35
CA VAL A 61 1.93 11.99 -5.11
C VAL A 61 2.12 13.43 -4.62
N VAL A 62 1.80 13.67 -3.37
CA VAL A 62 2.16 14.91 -2.66
C VAL A 62 3.07 14.53 -1.50
N ILE A 63 4.34 14.93 -1.58
CA ILE A 63 5.38 14.49 -0.64
C ILE A 63 6.00 15.69 0.09
N CYS A 64 6.34 15.49 1.36
CA CYS A 64 7.02 16.51 2.16
C CYS A 64 8.20 15.93 2.95
N ASN A 65 9.04 16.83 3.43
CA ASN A 65 10.04 16.55 4.46
C ASN A 65 10.05 17.69 5.52
N SER A 66 10.93 17.57 6.51
CA SER A 66 11.08 18.57 7.57
C SER A 66 11.90 19.81 7.17
N ARG A 67 12.52 19.83 5.98
CA ARG A 67 13.45 20.88 5.53
C ARG A 67 12.81 21.86 4.56
N GLY A 68 11.60 21.58 4.12
CA GLY A 68 10.84 22.40 3.17
C GLY A 68 10.77 21.80 1.74
N PRO A 69 9.72 22.17 0.98
CA PRO A 69 9.44 21.63 -0.35
C PRO A 69 10.57 21.88 -1.36
N GLU A 70 11.28 22.98 -1.25
CA GLU A 70 12.38 23.40 -2.12
C GLU A 70 13.54 22.39 -2.11
N THR A 71 13.72 21.68 -0.99
CA THR A 71 14.77 20.64 -0.87
C THR A 71 14.43 19.33 -1.58
N LEU A 72 13.24 19.23 -2.14
CA LEU A 72 12.75 18.05 -2.85
C LEU A 72 12.75 18.19 -4.38
N SER A 73 13.31 19.28 -4.92
CA SER A 73 13.29 19.60 -6.36
C SER A 73 13.82 18.44 -7.22
N ASP A 74 14.93 17.81 -6.84
CA ASP A 74 15.53 16.71 -7.58
C ASP A 74 14.64 15.46 -7.55
N LEU A 75 14.08 15.12 -6.40
CA LEU A 75 13.14 14.01 -6.28
C LEU A 75 11.86 14.25 -7.12
N ILE A 76 11.31 15.46 -7.08
CA ILE A 76 10.12 15.80 -7.87
C ILE A 76 10.42 15.74 -9.37
N LYS A 77 11.59 16.23 -9.79
CA LYS A 77 12.04 16.14 -11.19
C LYS A 77 12.17 14.69 -11.65
N GLU A 78 12.70 13.82 -10.80
CA GLU A 78 12.81 12.37 -11.06
C GLU A 78 11.44 11.71 -11.17
N LEU A 79 10.53 12.00 -10.24
CA LEU A 79 9.20 11.41 -10.17
C LEU A 79 8.26 11.91 -11.31
N GLY A 80 8.55 13.10 -11.87
CA GLY A 80 7.81 13.66 -12.99
C GLY A 80 6.47 14.33 -12.62
N PRO A 81 5.56 14.54 -13.59
CA PRO A 81 4.42 15.44 -13.45
C PRO A 81 3.35 14.97 -12.45
N ARG A 82 3.36 13.72 -12.04
CA ARG A 82 2.44 13.18 -11.04
C ARG A 82 2.87 13.45 -9.59
N ALA A 83 4.04 14.05 -9.37
CA ALA A 83 4.54 14.32 -8.03
C ALA A 83 4.65 15.82 -7.76
N LYS A 84 4.34 16.22 -6.53
CA LYS A 84 4.49 17.60 -6.05
C LYS A 84 5.09 17.59 -4.64
N ALA A 85 6.01 18.50 -4.40
CA ALA A 85 6.48 18.80 -3.05
C ALA A 85 5.48 19.71 -2.31
N SER A 86 5.34 19.53 -1.01
CA SER A 86 4.43 20.32 -0.19
C SER A 86 4.92 20.41 1.27
N THR A 87 4.13 21.04 2.11
CA THR A 87 4.27 20.98 3.57
C THR A 87 3.63 19.70 4.12
N PRO A 88 3.90 19.31 5.39
CA PRO A 88 3.22 18.18 6.03
C PRO A 88 1.69 18.30 5.99
N GLU A 89 1.16 19.48 6.27
CA GLU A 89 -0.28 19.80 6.19
C GLU A 89 -0.80 19.66 4.76
N GLY A 90 -0.04 20.15 3.78
CA GLY A 90 -0.40 20.05 2.37
C GLY A 90 -0.43 18.60 1.88
N ALA A 91 0.55 17.78 2.25
CA ALA A 91 0.59 16.36 1.94
C ALA A 91 -0.55 15.59 2.63
N ALA A 92 -0.79 15.87 3.92
CA ALA A 92 -1.89 15.28 4.69
C ALA A 92 -3.27 15.65 4.09
N LYS A 93 -3.46 16.89 3.68
CA LYS A 93 -4.72 17.38 3.09
C LYS A 93 -4.97 16.78 1.71
N ALA A 94 -3.95 16.74 0.87
CA ALA A 94 -4.08 16.30 -0.52
C ALA A 94 -4.27 14.79 -0.66
N GLY A 95 -3.65 13.98 0.22
CA GLY A 95 -3.72 12.53 0.12
C GLY A 95 -5.10 11.96 0.46
N ASP A 96 -5.63 11.09 -0.39
CA ASP A 96 -6.77 10.21 -0.08
C ASP A 96 -6.33 9.09 0.87
N LEU A 97 -5.09 8.68 0.74
CA LEU A 97 -4.33 7.80 1.62
C LEU A 97 -3.02 8.48 1.96
N VAL A 98 -2.57 8.40 3.21
CA VAL A 98 -1.35 9.10 3.65
C VAL A 98 -0.35 8.11 4.24
N VAL A 99 0.90 8.21 3.82
CA VAL A 99 2.02 7.41 4.35
C VAL A 99 2.85 8.27 5.31
N VAL A 100 3.00 7.81 6.54
CA VAL A 100 3.86 8.44 7.55
C VAL A 100 5.16 7.65 7.63
N THR A 101 6.26 8.31 7.26
CA THR A 101 7.59 7.71 7.16
C THR A 101 8.67 8.67 7.70
N ILE A 102 8.52 9.04 8.96
CA ILE A 102 9.40 9.94 9.71
C ILE A 102 10.07 9.18 10.87
N PRO A 103 11.14 9.70 11.48
CA PRO A 103 11.63 9.16 12.75
C PRO A 103 10.53 9.15 13.82
N LEU A 104 10.43 8.06 14.58
CA LEU A 104 9.33 7.87 15.54
C LEU A 104 9.27 9.02 16.57
N LYS A 105 10.41 9.54 17.05
CA LYS A 105 10.45 10.68 17.97
C LYS A 105 9.67 11.92 17.49
N SER A 106 9.41 12.00 16.18
CA SER A 106 8.69 13.12 15.55
C SER A 106 7.21 12.83 15.29
N TYR A 107 6.67 11.67 15.72
CA TYR A 107 5.29 11.28 15.40
C TYR A 107 4.24 12.32 15.81
N ARG A 108 4.50 13.07 16.89
CA ARG A 108 3.60 14.15 17.38
C ARG A 108 3.56 15.38 16.48
N SER A 109 4.49 15.51 15.52
CA SER A 109 4.47 16.57 14.51
C SER A 109 3.59 16.24 13.29
N VAL A 110 3.03 15.05 13.22
CA VAL A 110 2.09 14.66 12.15
C VAL A 110 0.80 15.46 12.32
N PRO A 111 0.32 16.16 11.27
CA PRO A 111 -0.91 16.94 11.35
C PRO A 111 -2.13 16.09 11.69
N VAL A 112 -2.93 16.47 12.67
CA VAL A 112 -4.07 15.68 13.15
C VAL A 112 -5.32 15.94 12.32
N GLU A 113 -5.74 17.21 12.22
CA GLU A 113 -7.02 17.58 11.60
C GLU A 113 -7.15 17.17 10.12
N PRO A 114 -6.12 17.36 9.26
CA PRO A 114 -6.22 16.95 7.85
C PRO A 114 -6.32 15.43 7.64
N LEU A 115 -5.98 14.64 8.66
CA LEU A 115 -5.99 13.17 8.61
C LEU A 115 -7.28 12.55 9.20
N ALA A 116 -8.19 13.36 9.72
CA ALA A 116 -9.45 12.85 10.25
C ALA A 116 -10.24 12.08 9.17
N GLY A 117 -10.62 10.83 9.48
CA GLY A 117 -11.34 9.92 8.59
C GLY A 117 -10.48 9.24 7.52
N LYS A 118 -9.21 9.63 7.36
CA LYS A 118 -8.32 9.08 6.33
C LYS A 118 -7.62 7.80 6.77
N ILE A 119 -7.19 7.02 5.78
CA ILE A 119 -6.30 5.88 5.98
C ILE A 119 -4.87 6.41 6.08
N VAL A 120 -4.20 6.04 7.17
CA VAL A 120 -2.80 6.42 7.43
C VAL A 120 -1.95 5.15 7.51
N ILE A 121 -1.01 5.00 6.59
CA ILE A 121 -0.01 3.93 6.63
C ILE A 121 1.14 4.36 7.52
N ASP A 122 1.39 3.59 8.58
CA ASP A 122 2.54 3.76 9.47
C ASP A 122 3.69 2.85 9.07
N THR A 123 4.83 3.44 8.73
CA THR A 123 6.06 2.71 8.40
C THR A 123 7.10 2.76 9.51
N ASN A 124 6.77 3.34 10.66
CA ASN A 124 7.74 3.67 11.69
C ASN A 124 8.22 2.42 12.44
N ASN A 125 9.47 2.48 12.87
CA ASN A 125 10.08 1.56 13.82
C ASN A 125 10.69 2.34 14.97
N TYR A 126 10.74 1.72 16.14
CA TYR A 126 11.39 2.28 17.31
C TYR A 126 12.87 1.91 17.36
N TYR A 127 13.73 2.92 17.43
CA TYR A 127 15.17 2.79 17.62
C TYR A 127 15.58 3.69 18.79
N PRO A 128 15.74 3.16 20.02
CA PRO A 128 16.06 3.99 21.19
C PRO A 128 17.26 4.90 20.99
N GLN A 129 18.27 4.44 20.23
CA GLN A 129 19.50 5.21 19.93
C GLN A 129 19.22 6.46 19.08
N ARG A 130 18.15 6.44 18.27
CA ARG A 130 17.73 7.55 17.39
C ARG A 130 16.61 8.38 18.02
N ASP A 131 15.66 7.69 18.62
CA ASP A 131 14.37 8.27 19.02
C ASP A 131 14.34 8.70 20.50
N GLY A 132 15.35 8.28 21.29
CA GLY A 132 15.34 8.39 22.74
C GLY A 132 14.48 7.32 23.40
N SER A 133 14.44 7.33 24.75
CA SER A 133 13.59 6.41 25.51
C SER A 133 12.12 6.88 25.43
N ILE A 134 11.24 5.91 25.11
CA ILE A 134 9.78 6.07 25.13
C ILE A 134 9.24 5.00 26.07
N ALA A 135 8.85 5.39 27.28
CA ALA A 135 8.55 4.49 28.38
C ALA A 135 7.52 3.40 28.02
N GLU A 136 6.49 3.74 27.25
CA GLU A 136 5.43 2.83 26.84
C GLU A 136 5.92 1.79 25.83
N LEU A 137 6.96 2.10 25.05
CA LEU A 137 7.60 1.15 24.13
C LEU A 137 8.68 0.33 24.84
N ASP A 138 9.42 0.93 25.76
CA ASP A 138 10.46 0.26 26.54
C ASP A 138 9.87 -0.81 27.46
N ASN A 139 8.68 -0.59 28.02
CA ASN A 139 7.94 -1.56 28.83
C ASN A 139 6.96 -2.45 28.03
N GLU A 140 6.91 -2.25 26.71
CA GLU A 140 6.06 -3.01 25.77
C GLU A 140 4.55 -2.96 26.09
N SER A 141 4.06 -1.87 26.71
CA SER A 141 2.63 -1.67 26.97
C SER A 141 1.85 -1.23 25.74
N THR A 142 2.54 -0.75 24.71
CA THR A 142 1.96 -0.34 23.43
C THR A 142 2.89 -0.68 22.25
N THR A 143 2.47 -0.36 21.05
CA THR A 143 3.26 -0.46 19.82
C THR A 143 3.50 0.92 19.20
N THR A 144 4.46 1.03 18.29
CA THR A 144 4.72 2.28 17.56
C THR A 144 3.49 2.80 16.83
N SER A 145 2.70 1.88 16.27
CA SER A 145 1.50 2.22 15.51
C SER A 145 0.33 2.62 16.40
N GLU A 146 0.20 2.02 17.59
CA GLU A 146 -0.79 2.45 18.58
C GLU A 146 -0.48 3.86 19.12
N LEU A 147 0.80 4.22 19.28
CA LEU A 147 1.18 5.61 19.62
C LEU A 147 0.75 6.59 18.53
N LEU A 148 0.97 6.23 17.26
CA LEU A 148 0.51 7.07 16.15
C LEU A 148 -1.03 7.12 16.10
N GLN A 149 -1.73 6.01 16.31
CA GLN A 149 -3.19 5.97 16.37
C GLN A 149 -3.75 6.83 17.51
N ALA A 150 -3.11 6.80 18.67
CA ALA A 150 -3.51 7.66 19.80
C ALA A 150 -3.32 9.15 19.49
N HIS A 151 -2.26 9.51 18.76
CA HIS A 151 -2.05 10.86 18.27
C HIS A 151 -3.05 11.27 17.17
N LEU A 152 -3.51 10.32 16.36
CA LEU A 152 -4.45 10.52 15.24
C LEU A 152 -5.78 9.80 15.52
N PRO A 153 -6.57 10.23 16.52
CA PRO A 153 -7.68 9.42 17.05
C PRO A 153 -8.84 9.23 16.05
N LYS A 154 -8.93 10.09 15.04
CA LYS A 154 -9.97 9.99 14.00
C LYS A 154 -9.45 9.38 12.68
N ALA A 155 -8.16 9.06 12.57
CA ALA A 155 -7.60 8.37 11.42
C ALA A 155 -7.74 6.84 11.57
N LYS A 156 -7.57 6.13 10.46
CA LYS A 156 -7.53 4.67 10.41
C LYS A 156 -6.09 4.23 10.13
N VAL A 157 -5.33 3.99 11.20
CA VAL A 157 -3.92 3.63 11.08
C VAL A 157 -3.77 2.17 10.69
N VAL A 158 -2.92 1.93 9.70
CA VAL A 158 -2.50 0.60 9.25
C VAL A 158 -0.99 0.54 9.23
N LYS A 159 -0.40 -0.39 9.98
CA LYS A 159 1.02 -0.71 9.91
C LYS A 159 1.35 -1.39 8.59
N ALA A 160 2.35 -0.87 7.86
CA ALA A 160 2.89 -1.53 6.66
C ALA A 160 4.30 -1.00 6.31
N PHE A 161 5.01 -1.69 5.42
CA PHE A 161 6.34 -1.31 4.88
C PHE A 161 7.48 -1.14 5.90
N ASN A 162 7.27 -1.43 7.16
CA ASN A 162 8.26 -1.20 8.22
C ASN A 162 9.37 -2.27 8.29
N HIS A 163 9.21 -3.40 7.60
CA HIS A 163 10.10 -4.58 7.70
C HIS A 163 10.79 -4.95 6.37
N ILE A 164 10.82 -4.05 5.43
CA ILE A 164 11.53 -4.19 4.15
C ILE A 164 12.61 -3.11 4.03
N TYR A 165 13.76 -3.47 3.48
CA TYR A 165 14.79 -2.47 3.17
C TYR A 165 14.33 -1.55 2.04
N ALA A 166 14.65 -0.27 2.16
CA ALA A 166 14.14 0.74 1.22
C ALA A 166 14.44 0.40 -0.26
N ALA A 167 15.66 0.00 -0.57
CA ALA A 167 16.06 -0.36 -1.94
C ALA A 167 15.26 -1.56 -2.50
N GLU A 168 14.81 -2.46 -1.63
CA GLU A 168 14.09 -3.66 -2.03
C GLU A 168 12.62 -3.38 -2.40
N LEU A 169 12.07 -2.23 -1.98
CA LEU A 169 10.72 -1.83 -2.36
C LEU A 169 10.56 -1.71 -3.88
N THR A 170 11.53 -1.10 -4.55
CA THR A 170 11.48 -0.89 -6.01
C THR A 170 12.13 -2.02 -6.82
N THR A 171 12.82 -2.97 -6.18
CA THR A 171 13.55 -4.04 -6.87
C THR A 171 12.98 -5.44 -6.65
N HIS A 172 12.18 -5.66 -5.61
CA HIS A 172 11.64 -6.97 -5.27
C HIS A 172 10.16 -7.17 -5.64
N GLY A 173 9.51 -6.16 -6.21
CA GLY A 173 8.14 -6.27 -6.72
C GLY A 173 8.05 -7.30 -7.85
N GLN A 174 7.02 -8.14 -7.83
CA GLN A 174 6.76 -9.17 -8.83
C GLN A 174 5.29 -9.16 -9.24
N THR A 175 5.00 -9.62 -10.45
CA THR A 175 3.61 -9.76 -10.93
C THR A 175 2.80 -10.68 -10.02
N ALA A 176 1.51 -10.39 -9.88
CA ALA A 176 0.58 -11.23 -9.11
C ALA A 176 0.60 -12.68 -9.63
N GLY A 177 0.57 -13.64 -8.70
CA GLY A 177 0.67 -15.07 -9.01
C GLY A 177 2.09 -15.58 -9.28
N SER A 178 3.12 -14.73 -9.21
CA SER A 178 4.50 -15.20 -9.35
C SER A 178 4.87 -16.17 -8.23
N ARG A 179 5.59 -17.24 -8.61
CA ARG A 179 6.12 -18.20 -7.64
C ARG A 179 7.09 -17.51 -6.69
N ASN A 180 6.95 -17.78 -5.39
CA ASN A 180 7.79 -17.20 -4.34
C ASN A 180 7.74 -15.66 -4.31
N ARG A 181 6.60 -15.05 -4.63
CA ARG A 181 6.39 -13.61 -4.52
C ARG A 181 6.64 -13.18 -3.08
N ARG A 182 7.40 -12.09 -2.89
CA ARG A 182 7.66 -11.55 -1.56
C ARG A 182 6.38 -11.06 -0.94
N ALA A 183 6.18 -11.34 0.36
CA ALA A 183 5.06 -10.85 1.13
C ALA A 183 5.47 -9.74 2.09
N LEU A 184 4.53 -8.82 2.34
CA LEU A 184 4.64 -7.78 3.37
C LEU A 184 3.49 -7.93 4.37
N VAL A 185 3.76 -7.50 5.61
CA VAL A 185 2.77 -7.57 6.70
C VAL A 185 1.97 -6.28 6.78
N ILE A 186 0.68 -6.43 7.08
CA ILE A 186 -0.18 -5.34 7.55
C ILE A 186 -0.75 -5.67 8.93
N ALA A 187 -1.03 -4.64 9.72
CA ALA A 187 -1.81 -4.73 10.95
C ALA A 187 -2.66 -3.47 11.11
N GLY A 188 -3.89 -3.60 11.61
CA GLY A 188 -4.81 -2.47 11.76
C GLY A 188 -6.17 -2.90 12.29
N ASP A 189 -6.93 -1.96 12.84
CA ASP A 189 -8.20 -2.25 13.48
C ASP A 189 -9.41 -2.06 12.54
N ASP A 190 -9.26 -1.25 11.47
CA ASP A 190 -10.29 -1.05 10.45
C ASP A 190 -10.10 -2.00 9.26
N ALA A 191 -11.05 -2.92 9.06
CA ALA A 191 -10.95 -3.93 8.02
C ALA A 191 -10.95 -3.33 6.59
N ALA A 192 -11.73 -2.28 6.36
CA ALA A 192 -11.79 -1.62 5.05
C ALA A 192 -10.47 -0.87 4.75
N ALA A 193 -9.86 -0.24 5.76
CA ALA A 193 -8.56 0.38 5.61
C ALA A 193 -7.47 -0.66 5.30
N LYS A 194 -7.46 -1.79 6.01
CA LYS A 194 -6.53 -2.91 5.70
C LYS A 194 -6.69 -3.41 4.28
N GLU A 195 -7.92 -3.55 3.79
CA GLU A 195 -8.15 -4.01 2.41
C GLU A 195 -7.66 -3.02 1.37
N ARG A 196 -7.84 -1.71 1.59
CA ARG A 196 -7.27 -0.67 0.72
C ARG A 196 -5.74 -0.70 0.70
N VAL A 197 -5.10 -0.88 1.85
CA VAL A 197 -3.64 -1.00 1.95
C VAL A 197 -3.15 -2.32 1.33
N ARG A 198 -3.88 -3.43 1.49
CA ARG A 198 -3.60 -4.71 0.82
C ARG A 198 -3.56 -4.53 -0.70
N HIS A 199 -4.58 -3.87 -1.25
CA HIS A 199 -4.66 -3.62 -2.69
C HIS A 199 -3.48 -2.77 -3.20
N LEU A 200 -3.12 -1.72 -2.46
CA LEU A 200 -1.95 -0.89 -2.78
C LEU A 200 -0.66 -1.71 -2.79
N ILE A 201 -0.46 -2.56 -1.78
CA ILE A 201 0.74 -3.41 -1.67
C ILE A 201 0.78 -4.43 -2.81
N ASP A 202 -0.35 -5.00 -3.20
CA ASP A 202 -0.45 -5.93 -4.34
C ASP A 202 -0.08 -5.23 -5.66
N GLN A 203 -0.57 -4.01 -5.89
CA GLN A 203 -0.18 -3.18 -7.03
C GLN A 203 1.32 -2.84 -7.05
N PHE A 204 1.95 -2.70 -5.89
CA PHE A 204 3.39 -2.51 -5.77
C PHE A 204 4.19 -3.79 -5.99
N GLY A 205 3.53 -4.92 -6.21
CA GLY A 205 4.17 -6.18 -6.57
C GLY A 205 4.43 -7.13 -5.41
N PHE A 206 3.74 -7.00 -4.28
CA PHE A 206 3.95 -7.84 -3.09
C PHE A 206 2.69 -8.56 -2.66
N ASP A 207 2.84 -9.77 -2.13
CA ASP A 207 1.78 -10.44 -1.39
C ASP A 207 1.60 -9.80 -0.02
N VAL A 208 0.46 -10.06 0.62
CA VAL A 208 0.15 -9.47 1.92
C VAL A 208 -0.24 -10.54 2.94
N VAL A 209 0.34 -10.43 4.12
CA VAL A 209 -0.05 -11.19 5.32
C VAL A 209 -0.64 -10.22 6.34
N ASP A 210 -1.86 -10.48 6.76
CA ASP A 210 -2.54 -9.72 7.81
C ASP A 210 -2.19 -10.29 9.18
N ALA A 211 -1.53 -9.50 10.02
CA ALA A 211 -1.17 -9.88 11.39
C ALA A 211 -2.32 -9.65 12.40
N GLY A 212 -3.43 -9.07 11.96
CA GLY A 212 -4.60 -8.81 12.80
C GLY A 212 -4.72 -7.36 13.23
N LYS A 213 -4.97 -7.13 14.53
CA LYS A 213 -5.16 -5.80 15.12
C LYS A 213 -3.87 -4.98 15.10
N LEU A 214 -4.01 -3.68 15.26
CA LEU A 214 -2.87 -2.77 15.34
C LEU A 214 -1.94 -3.12 16.50
N SER A 215 -2.48 -3.62 17.60
CA SER A 215 -1.74 -4.13 18.76
C SER A 215 -0.84 -5.32 18.45
N GLU A 216 -1.07 -6.05 17.35
CA GLU A 216 -0.22 -7.17 16.91
C GLU A 216 0.96 -6.71 16.04
N SER A 217 1.08 -5.41 15.73
CA SER A 217 2.15 -4.86 14.90
C SER A 217 3.57 -5.07 15.48
N TRP A 218 3.69 -5.39 16.76
CA TRP A 218 4.96 -5.75 17.38
C TRP A 218 5.58 -7.03 16.80
N ARG A 219 4.77 -7.94 16.21
CA ARG A 219 5.27 -9.20 15.64
C ARG A 219 6.18 -9.00 14.44
N ILE A 220 6.20 -7.80 13.90
CA ILE A 220 7.03 -7.41 12.76
C ILE A 220 7.93 -6.20 13.08
N GLN A 221 8.19 -5.97 14.35
CA GLN A 221 9.16 -4.97 14.78
C GLN A 221 10.60 -5.49 14.64
N ARG A 222 11.56 -4.61 14.83
CA ARG A 222 12.99 -4.96 14.87
C ARG A 222 13.24 -6.16 15.79
N ASP A 223 14.20 -6.98 15.41
CA ASP A 223 14.65 -8.19 16.12
C ASP A 223 13.65 -9.36 16.14
N THR A 224 12.50 -9.25 15.48
CA THR A 224 11.61 -10.39 15.24
C THR A 224 12.00 -11.16 13.97
N PRO A 225 11.65 -12.45 13.83
CA PRO A 225 12.09 -13.30 12.73
C PRO A 225 11.73 -12.78 11.33
N GLY A 226 10.58 -12.12 11.18
CA GLY A 226 10.10 -11.58 9.91
C GLY A 226 10.64 -10.20 9.56
N TYR A 227 11.41 -9.55 10.45
CA TYR A 227 11.93 -8.20 10.22
C TYR A 227 13.19 -8.20 9.34
N GLY A 228 13.06 -7.73 8.11
CA GLY A 228 14.15 -7.59 7.14
C GLY A 228 14.25 -8.69 6.10
N PRO A 229 14.26 -10.00 6.44
CA PRO A 229 14.46 -11.04 5.45
C PRO A 229 13.36 -11.06 4.38
N ARG A 230 13.76 -11.43 3.14
CA ARG A 230 12.79 -11.72 2.08
C ARG A 230 12.02 -12.99 2.43
N ARG A 231 10.70 -12.89 2.50
CA ARG A 231 9.79 -13.99 2.86
C ARG A 231 8.63 -14.10 1.88
N THR A 232 8.22 -15.31 1.58
CA THR A 232 6.90 -15.62 1.01
C THR A 232 5.81 -15.45 2.07
N ALA A 233 4.54 -15.44 1.66
CA ALA A 233 3.43 -15.32 2.60
C ALA A 233 3.39 -16.48 3.62
N GLU A 234 3.76 -17.70 3.23
CA GLU A 234 3.80 -18.86 4.12
C GLU A 234 4.92 -18.73 5.16
N GLU A 235 6.14 -18.41 4.71
CA GLU A 235 7.27 -18.18 5.60
C GLU A 235 7.01 -17.05 6.58
N LEU A 236 6.40 -15.96 6.10
CA LEU A 236 6.10 -14.79 6.93
C LEU A 236 5.05 -15.10 8.01
N ARG A 237 4.03 -15.93 7.70
CA ARG A 237 3.09 -16.41 8.74
C ARG A 237 3.78 -17.22 9.81
N ARG A 238 4.76 -18.08 9.45
CA ARG A 238 5.57 -18.83 10.42
C ARG A 238 6.41 -17.90 11.29
N ASP A 239 7.04 -16.90 10.68
CA ASP A 239 7.84 -15.91 11.39
C ASP A 239 6.99 -15.08 12.37
N LEU A 240 5.78 -14.67 11.96
CA LEU A 240 4.84 -13.96 12.84
C LEU A 240 4.41 -14.83 14.05
N ALA A 241 4.17 -16.13 13.81
CA ALA A 241 3.81 -17.05 14.88
C ALA A 241 4.98 -17.31 15.85
N ALA A 242 6.20 -17.29 15.35
CA ALA A 242 7.43 -17.48 16.13
C ALA A 242 7.92 -16.21 16.85
N ALA A 243 7.36 -15.04 16.52
CA ALA A 243 7.78 -13.77 17.10
C ALA A 243 7.57 -13.75 18.61
N LYS A 244 8.58 -13.23 19.33
CA LYS A 244 8.56 -13.04 20.79
C LYS A 244 8.72 -11.57 21.11
N ARG A 245 8.14 -11.12 22.20
CA ARG A 245 8.41 -9.78 22.73
C ARG A 245 9.81 -9.71 23.33
N TYR A 246 10.42 -8.54 23.44
CA TYR A 246 11.77 -8.37 24.00
C TYR A 246 11.86 -8.93 25.44
N ARG A 247 10.83 -8.74 26.26
CA ARG A 247 10.75 -9.30 27.62
C ARG A 247 10.79 -10.83 27.66
N ASP A 248 10.37 -11.49 26.57
CA ASP A 248 10.31 -12.95 26.44
C ASP A 248 11.56 -13.52 25.73
N MET A 249 12.49 -12.67 25.32
CA MET A 249 13.74 -13.02 24.64
C MET A 249 14.94 -13.09 25.62
N ARG A 250 14.73 -12.74 26.90
CA ARG A 250 15.78 -12.68 27.92
C ARG A 250 16.04 -14.03 28.53
#